data_305c354642e4a5282d57d466bf06e26c
#
_entry.id   305c354642e4a5282d57d466bf06e26c
#
_cell.length_a   1.000
_cell.length_b   1.000
_cell.length_c   1.000
_cell.angle_alpha   90.00
_cell.angle_beta   90.00
_cell.angle_gamma   90.00
#
_symmetry.space_group_name_H-M   'P 1'
#
loop_
_entity.id
_entity.type
_entity.pdbx_description
1 polymer ?
#
loop_
_entity_poly.entity_id
_entity_poly.type
_entity_poly.pdbx_seq_one_letter_code
_entity_poly.pdbx_strand_id
1 'polypeptide(L)'
;IYIVYKYKSRESMKINKLFNSVNDVMSDVFDGAVIMLGGFGEAGSPVELIHGLIDTKCKDLTIIANNAGNGKIGLGALIGENQVKKVICSFARSPKSITFKELYENNKIELEVVPQGTLAERIRSAGAGIPGFYTQTSVGTPLAEGKEIKIFDGKEYVLEKSLKADFALIKAETSDRYGNLTYNKTARNFNPIMCMAANQTIV
;
A
#
# COMPACT_ATOMS: atom_id res chain seq x y z
N ILE A 1 -8.19 -0.27 19.50
CA ILE A 1 -7.00 0.55 19.75
C ILE A 1 -6.23 0.60 18.47
N TYR A 2 -5.90 1.80 17.99
CA TYR A 2 -5.17 2.06 16.75
C TYR A 2 -3.84 2.72 17.06
N ILE A 3 -2.82 2.49 16.23
CA ILE A 3 -1.49 3.04 16.42
C ILE A 3 -1.11 3.88 15.22
N VAL A 4 -0.63 5.09 15.50
CA VAL A 4 -0.16 6.03 14.48
C VAL A 4 1.32 6.33 14.69
N TYR A 5 2.11 6.14 13.63
CA TYR A 5 3.50 6.55 13.57
C TYR A 5 3.57 7.88 12.82
N LYS A 6 3.76 8.98 13.59
CA LYS A 6 4.08 10.30 13.02
C LYS A 6 5.51 10.67 13.40
N TYR A 7 6.25 11.20 12.45
CA TYR A 7 7.54 11.81 12.75
C TYR A 7 7.29 13.17 13.45
N LYS A 8 7.45 13.22 14.77
CA LYS A 8 7.43 14.47 15.54
C LYS A 8 8.82 14.79 16.06
N SER A 9 9.22 16.08 15.98
CA SER A 9 10.42 16.64 16.58
C SER A 9 10.46 16.42 18.10
N ARG A 10 11.68 16.28 18.63
CA ARG A 10 11.99 15.96 20.02
C ARG A 10 11.35 16.92 21.02
N GLU A 11 10.27 16.51 21.64
CA GLU A 11 9.92 16.92 23.01
C GLU A 11 9.69 15.68 23.84
N SER A 12 10.19 15.69 25.10
CA SER A 12 10.19 14.56 26.03
C SER A 12 8.80 14.26 26.56
N MET A 13 7.90 13.74 25.73
CA MET A 13 6.63 13.17 26.17
C MET A 13 6.71 11.65 26.22
N LYS A 14 6.09 11.05 27.24
CA LYS A 14 5.89 9.59 27.30
C LYS A 14 5.30 9.13 25.97
N ILE A 15 6.08 8.37 25.20
CA ILE A 15 5.64 7.86 23.88
C ILE A 15 4.39 7.02 24.10
N ASN A 16 3.28 7.50 23.58
CA ASN A 16 2.04 6.76 23.49
C ASN A 16 1.43 7.02 22.10
N LYS A 17 1.37 5.97 21.29
CA LYS A 17 0.86 6.01 19.91
C LYS A 17 -0.54 5.39 19.79
N LEU A 18 -1.17 5.10 20.93
CA LEU A 18 -2.50 4.48 20.96
C LEU A 18 -3.59 5.53 20.72
N PHE A 19 -4.53 5.19 19.88
CA PHE A 19 -5.75 5.95 19.60
C PHE A 19 -6.97 5.09 19.87
N ASN A 20 -8.07 5.70 20.26
CA ASN A 20 -9.27 4.98 20.64
C ASN A 20 -10.32 4.87 19.52
N SER A 21 -10.17 5.63 18.45
CA SER A 21 -11.16 5.75 17.39
C SER A 21 -10.50 5.68 16.00
N VAL A 22 -11.16 4.98 15.07
CA VAL A 22 -10.77 4.97 13.65
C VAL A 22 -10.87 6.39 13.06
N ASN A 23 -11.91 7.14 13.45
CA ASN A 23 -12.11 8.50 12.94
C ASN A 23 -10.95 9.43 13.32
N ASP A 24 -10.42 9.30 14.53
CA ASP A 24 -9.28 10.12 14.98
C ASP A 24 -8.04 9.85 14.13
N VAL A 25 -7.77 8.58 13.80
CA VAL A 25 -6.57 8.21 13.03
C VAL A 25 -6.72 8.48 11.53
N MET A 26 -7.94 8.55 11.02
CA MET A 26 -8.24 8.86 9.62
C MET A 26 -8.39 10.37 9.34
N SER A 27 -8.46 11.22 10.37
CA SER A 27 -8.70 12.65 10.22
C SER A 27 -7.65 13.41 9.41
N ASP A 28 -6.45 12.86 9.26
CA ASP A 28 -5.36 13.45 8.49
C ASP A 28 -5.37 13.04 7.00
N VAL A 29 -6.23 12.09 6.59
CA VAL A 29 -6.30 11.65 5.20
C VAL A 29 -6.94 12.74 4.33
N PHE A 30 -6.41 12.93 3.12
CA PHE A 30 -6.80 14.00 2.21
C PHE A 30 -7.06 13.47 0.79
N ASP A 31 -7.74 14.26 -0.02
CA ASP A 31 -8.00 13.95 -1.43
C ASP A 31 -6.70 13.83 -2.22
N GLY A 32 -6.59 12.78 -3.06
CA GLY A 32 -5.40 12.51 -3.85
C GLY A 32 -4.28 11.78 -3.09
N ALA A 33 -4.48 11.45 -1.81
CA ALA A 33 -3.48 10.74 -1.00
C ALA A 33 -3.06 9.41 -1.63
N VAL A 34 -1.78 9.07 -1.48
CA VAL A 34 -1.21 7.76 -1.83
C VAL A 34 -1.24 6.87 -0.59
N ILE A 35 -1.94 5.75 -0.67
CA ILE A 35 -2.20 4.88 0.49
C ILE A 35 -1.76 3.45 0.20
N MET A 36 -0.89 2.90 1.05
CA MET A 36 -0.55 1.48 1.06
C MET A 36 -1.55 0.70 1.89
N LEU A 37 -2.05 -0.40 1.36
CA LEU A 37 -2.92 -1.33 2.07
C LEU A 37 -2.21 -2.66 2.24
N GLY A 38 -1.94 -3.03 3.48
CA GLY A 38 -1.38 -4.33 3.83
C GLY A 38 -2.29 -5.48 3.43
N GLY A 39 -1.75 -6.68 3.38
CA GLY A 39 -2.50 -7.87 3.04
C GLY A 39 -2.05 -8.57 1.75
N PHE A 40 -2.49 -9.80 1.63
CA PHE A 40 -2.37 -10.65 0.44
C PHE A 40 -3.69 -11.40 0.25
N GLY A 41 -4.49 -11.01 -0.71
CA GLY A 41 -5.90 -11.37 -0.74
C GLY A 41 -6.61 -10.86 0.51
N GLU A 42 -7.29 -11.74 1.22
CA GLU A 42 -7.98 -11.44 2.48
C GLU A 42 -7.04 -11.51 3.70
N ALA A 43 -5.94 -12.29 3.60
CA ALA A 43 -5.03 -12.51 4.72
C ALA A 43 -4.26 -11.24 5.08
N GLY A 44 -4.39 -10.77 6.31
CA GLY A 44 -3.72 -9.58 6.82
C GLY A 44 -4.23 -8.26 6.23
N SER A 45 -5.41 -8.25 5.60
CA SER A 45 -6.06 -7.03 5.14
C SER A 45 -6.59 -6.21 6.32
N PRO A 46 -6.32 -4.89 6.40
CA PRO A 46 -6.81 -4.00 7.45
C PRO A 46 -8.24 -3.52 7.17
N VAL A 47 -9.20 -4.45 7.12
CA VAL A 47 -10.58 -4.20 6.66
C VAL A 47 -11.26 -3.05 7.42
N GLU A 48 -11.10 -2.99 8.75
CA GLU A 48 -11.72 -1.94 9.57
C GLU A 48 -11.15 -0.55 9.26
N LEU A 49 -9.83 -0.45 9.06
CA LEU A 49 -9.20 0.81 8.66
C LEU A 49 -9.62 1.23 7.24
N ILE A 50 -9.79 0.27 6.32
CA ILE A 50 -10.29 0.57 4.97
C ILE A 50 -11.73 1.09 5.03
N HIS A 51 -12.58 0.52 5.91
CA HIS A 51 -13.94 1.04 6.10
C HIS A 51 -13.93 2.43 6.74
N GLY A 52 -13.03 2.70 7.70
CA GLY A 52 -12.81 4.05 8.21
C GLY A 52 -12.34 5.03 7.13
N LEU A 53 -11.51 4.57 6.19
CA LEU A 53 -11.13 5.37 5.02
C LEU A 53 -12.34 5.68 4.11
N ILE A 54 -13.24 4.74 3.90
CA ILE A 54 -14.49 4.96 3.16
C ILE A 54 -15.31 6.09 3.81
N ASP A 55 -15.39 6.09 5.13
CA ASP A 55 -16.17 7.09 5.87
C ASP A 55 -15.61 8.51 5.78
N THR A 56 -14.31 8.68 5.48
CA THR A 56 -13.71 10.01 5.25
C THR A 56 -14.27 10.69 4.01
N LYS A 57 -14.81 9.95 3.03
CA LYS A 57 -15.26 10.42 1.72
C LYS A 57 -14.17 11.10 0.88
N CYS A 58 -12.90 10.93 1.23
CA CYS A 58 -11.76 11.40 0.43
C CYS A 58 -11.80 10.77 -0.96
N LYS A 59 -11.39 11.54 -1.96
CA LYS A 59 -11.45 11.16 -3.39
C LYS A 59 -10.08 11.13 -4.04
N ASP A 60 -10.05 10.64 -5.27
CA ASP A 60 -8.86 10.60 -6.13
C ASP A 60 -7.68 9.84 -5.52
N LEU A 61 -7.96 8.89 -4.62
CA LEU A 61 -6.95 8.12 -3.92
C LEU A 61 -6.14 7.23 -4.88
N THR A 62 -4.82 7.16 -4.65
CA THR A 62 -3.95 6.16 -5.26
C THR A 62 -3.69 5.04 -4.26
N ILE A 63 -4.12 3.84 -4.58
CA ILE A 63 -3.97 2.67 -3.70
C ILE A 63 -2.82 1.79 -4.17
N ILE A 64 -1.91 1.46 -3.26
CA ILE A 64 -0.82 0.49 -3.44
C ILE A 64 -1.17 -0.75 -2.63
N ALA A 65 -1.41 -1.87 -3.30
CA ALA A 65 -1.80 -3.13 -2.66
C ALA A 65 -1.29 -4.33 -3.47
N ASN A 66 -1.35 -5.53 -2.90
CA ASN A 66 -1.00 -6.74 -3.67
C ASN A 66 -2.00 -7.05 -4.78
N ASN A 67 -3.27 -6.77 -4.57
CA ASN A 67 -4.37 -7.03 -5.52
C ASN A 67 -5.33 -5.82 -5.59
N ALA A 68 -6.31 -5.90 -6.51
CA ALA A 68 -7.30 -4.85 -6.73
C ALA A 68 -8.62 -5.08 -5.98
N GLY A 69 -8.57 -5.73 -4.83
CA GLY A 69 -9.75 -6.00 -4.01
C GLY A 69 -10.63 -7.15 -4.52
N ASN A 70 -11.40 -7.71 -3.62
CA ASN A 70 -12.34 -8.79 -3.89
C ASN A 70 -13.71 -8.48 -3.26
N GLY A 71 -14.78 -8.74 -4.01
CA GLY A 71 -16.14 -8.62 -3.50
C GLY A 71 -16.51 -7.19 -3.07
N LYS A 72 -17.26 -7.09 -1.96
CA LYS A 72 -17.83 -5.84 -1.44
C LYS A 72 -17.31 -5.48 -0.04
N ILE A 73 -16.10 -5.92 0.31
CA ILE A 73 -15.47 -5.70 1.62
C ILE A 73 -14.08 -5.13 1.40
N GLY A 74 -13.57 -4.33 2.34
CA GLY A 74 -12.24 -3.75 2.28
C GLY A 74 -11.97 -2.98 0.99
N LEU A 75 -10.87 -3.28 0.28
CA LEU A 75 -10.51 -2.57 -0.94
C LEU A 75 -11.57 -2.66 -2.04
N GLY A 76 -12.27 -3.79 -2.16
CA GLY A 76 -13.39 -3.92 -3.12
C GLY A 76 -14.54 -2.95 -2.82
N ALA A 77 -14.86 -2.72 -1.54
CA ALA A 77 -15.84 -1.72 -1.11
C ALA A 77 -15.35 -0.29 -1.40
N LEU A 78 -14.09 0.04 -1.04
CA LEU A 78 -13.51 1.36 -1.27
C LEU A 78 -13.53 1.75 -2.76
N ILE A 79 -13.21 0.80 -3.65
CA ILE A 79 -13.29 0.98 -5.10
C ILE A 79 -14.75 1.21 -5.53
N GLY A 80 -15.70 0.47 -4.95
CA GLY A 80 -17.13 0.60 -5.24
C GLY A 80 -17.72 1.96 -4.86
N GLU A 81 -17.15 2.64 -3.89
CA GLU A 81 -17.53 4.01 -3.49
C GLU A 81 -16.96 5.11 -4.41
N ASN A 82 -16.26 4.74 -5.49
CA ASN A 82 -15.63 5.67 -6.45
C ASN A 82 -14.65 6.67 -5.79
N GLN A 83 -13.97 6.26 -4.71
CA GLN A 83 -12.97 7.07 -4.02
C GLN A 83 -11.56 6.87 -4.59
N VAL A 84 -11.34 5.80 -5.36
CA VAL A 84 -10.04 5.40 -5.90
C VAL A 84 -9.88 5.82 -7.35
N LYS A 85 -8.88 6.63 -7.63
CA LYS A 85 -8.49 7.03 -8.99
C LYS A 85 -7.52 6.03 -9.63
N LYS A 86 -6.57 5.50 -8.86
CA LYS A 86 -5.51 4.62 -9.35
C LYS A 86 -5.24 3.47 -8.40
N VAL A 87 -5.00 2.28 -8.97
CA VAL A 87 -4.48 1.12 -8.24
C VAL A 87 -3.11 0.72 -8.79
N ILE A 88 -2.13 0.59 -7.90
CA ILE A 88 -0.80 0.02 -8.19
C ILE A 88 -0.75 -1.34 -7.51
N CYS A 89 -0.70 -2.42 -8.28
CA CYS A 89 -0.74 -3.77 -7.72
C CYS A 89 -0.04 -4.80 -8.59
N SER A 90 0.19 -5.98 -8.04
CA SER A 90 0.79 -7.10 -8.79
C SER A 90 -0.25 -8.07 -9.35
N PHE A 91 -1.47 -8.08 -8.84
CA PHE A 91 -2.51 -9.01 -9.22
C PHE A 91 -3.88 -8.32 -9.30
N ALA A 92 -4.13 -7.64 -10.42
CA ALA A 92 -5.35 -6.86 -10.61
C ALA A 92 -6.60 -7.69 -10.93
N ARG A 93 -6.41 -8.92 -11.46
CA ARG A 93 -7.51 -9.72 -12.00
C ARG A 93 -7.75 -10.98 -11.18
N SER A 94 -8.87 -11.04 -10.46
CA SER A 94 -9.40 -12.25 -9.85
C SER A 94 -10.87 -12.45 -10.24
N PRO A 95 -11.42 -13.68 -10.13
CA PRO A 95 -12.85 -13.90 -10.36
C PRO A 95 -13.78 -13.06 -9.48
N LYS A 96 -13.27 -12.59 -8.32
CA LYS A 96 -14.02 -11.78 -7.36
C LYS A 96 -13.79 -10.27 -7.49
N SER A 97 -12.89 -9.81 -8.37
CA SER A 97 -12.59 -8.37 -8.59
C SER A 97 -13.54 -7.73 -9.61
N ILE A 98 -14.85 -7.97 -9.47
CA ILE A 98 -15.87 -7.56 -10.45
C ILE A 98 -15.94 -6.03 -10.55
N THR A 99 -16.07 -5.35 -9.42
CA THR A 99 -16.19 -3.87 -9.37
C THR A 99 -14.97 -3.19 -9.97
N PHE A 100 -13.76 -3.64 -9.65
CA PHE A 100 -12.54 -3.11 -10.24
C PHE A 100 -12.54 -3.30 -11.77
N LYS A 101 -12.89 -4.50 -12.24
CA LYS A 101 -12.93 -4.82 -13.67
C LYS A 101 -13.89 -3.87 -14.43
N GLU A 102 -15.12 -3.69 -13.93
CA GLU A 102 -16.12 -2.82 -14.53
C GLU A 102 -15.63 -1.36 -14.62
N LEU A 103 -15.02 -0.83 -13.56
CA LEU A 103 -14.50 0.54 -13.56
C LEU A 103 -13.30 0.68 -14.50
N TYR A 104 -12.41 -0.32 -14.55
CA TYR A 104 -11.24 -0.30 -15.43
C TYR A 104 -11.64 -0.35 -16.92
N GLU A 105 -12.56 -1.25 -17.30
CA GLU A 105 -13.06 -1.37 -18.68
C GLU A 105 -13.80 -0.10 -19.14
N ASN A 106 -14.35 0.69 -18.19
CA ASN A 106 -14.99 1.97 -18.47
C ASN A 106 -14.06 3.19 -18.30
N ASN A 107 -12.74 3.00 -18.18
CA ASN A 107 -11.73 4.05 -17.98
C ASN A 107 -12.01 4.98 -16.78
N LYS A 108 -12.65 4.44 -15.73
CA LYS A 108 -12.95 5.18 -14.48
C LYS A 108 -11.91 4.98 -13.38
N ILE A 109 -11.00 4.04 -13.55
CA ILE A 109 -9.91 3.77 -12.62
C ILE A 109 -8.64 3.43 -13.41
N GLU A 110 -7.51 3.98 -12.98
CA GLU A 110 -6.20 3.70 -13.56
C GLU A 110 -5.58 2.46 -12.93
N LEU A 111 -4.80 1.71 -13.71
CA LEU A 111 -4.06 0.54 -13.24
C LEU A 111 -2.57 0.64 -13.60
N GLU A 112 -1.71 0.44 -12.61
CA GLU A 112 -0.29 0.16 -12.80
C GLU A 112 0.02 -1.25 -12.30
N VAL A 113 0.35 -2.14 -13.25
CA VAL A 113 0.75 -3.52 -12.91
C VAL A 113 2.25 -3.56 -12.65
N VAL A 114 2.64 -4.10 -11.49
CA VAL A 114 4.04 -4.26 -11.09
C VAL A 114 4.27 -5.72 -10.72
N PRO A 115 5.30 -6.41 -11.25
CA PRO A 115 5.62 -7.77 -10.81
C PRO A 115 5.76 -7.84 -9.29
N GLN A 116 5.23 -8.87 -8.66
CA GLN A 116 5.04 -8.90 -7.20
C GLN A 116 6.34 -8.72 -6.41
N GLY A 117 7.41 -9.39 -6.82
CA GLY A 117 8.72 -9.20 -6.19
C GLY A 117 9.25 -7.77 -6.36
N THR A 118 9.06 -7.17 -7.54
CA THR A 118 9.41 -5.78 -7.82
C THR A 118 8.56 -4.82 -6.98
N LEU A 119 7.25 -5.07 -6.83
CA LEU A 119 6.39 -4.27 -5.97
C LEU A 119 6.88 -4.29 -4.51
N ALA A 120 7.16 -5.49 -3.98
CA ALA A 120 7.68 -5.64 -2.63
C ALA A 120 9.01 -4.91 -2.44
N GLU A 121 9.93 -5.01 -3.40
CA GLU A 121 11.25 -4.37 -3.31
C GLU A 121 11.18 -2.85 -3.50
N ARG A 122 10.30 -2.33 -4.36
CA ARG A 122 10.04 -0.88 -4.50
C ARG A 122 9.54 -0.29 -3.19
N ILE A 123 8.64 -0.98 -2.48
CA ILE A 123 8.13 -0.59 -1.16
C ILE A 123 9.26 -0.67 -0.13
N ARG A 124 9.97 -1.80 -0.05
CA ARG A 124 11.08 -2.00 0.90
C ARG A 124 12.17 -0.95 0.72
N SER A 125 12.56 -0.67 -0.53
CA SER A 125 13.56 0.34 -0.87
C SER A 125 13.17 1.72 -0.38
N ALA A 126 11.89 2.10 -0.52
CA ALA A 126 11.36 3.36 -0.01
C ALA A 126 11.54 3.46 1.52
N GLY A 127 11.16 2.41 2.25
CA GLY A 127 11.32 2.34 3.71
C GLY A 127 12.79 2.36 4.17
N ALA A 128 13.73 1.91 3.33
CA ALA A 128 15.16 1.93 3.59
C ALA A 128 15.85 3.23 3.12
N GLY A 129 15.12 4.18 2.53
CA GLY A 129 15.70 5.40 1.96
C GLY A 129 16.49 5.19 0.65
N ILE A 130 16.30 4.03 0.00
CA ILE A 130 16.95 3.70 -1.29
C ILE A 130 16.06 4.23 -2.41
N PRO A 131 16.55 5.14 -3.30
CA PRO A 131 15.71 5.80 -4.30
C PRO A 131 15.28 4.88 -5.45
N GLY A 132 15.98 3.78 -5.67
CA GLY A 132 15.70 2.80 -6.71
C GLY A 132 16.74 1.69 -6.74
N PHE A 133 16.50 0.66 -7.53
CA PHE A 133 17.38 -0.50 -7.69
C PHE A 133 17.27 -1.06 -9.10
N TYR A 134 18.27 -1.79 -9.53
CA TYR A 134 18.27 -2.49 -10.80
C TYR A 134 17.84 -3.94 -10.63
N THR A 135 16.96 -4.43 -11.52
CA THR A 135 16.47 -5.82 -11.53
C THR A 135 16.40 -6.38 -12.93
N GLN A 136 16.56 -7.68 -13.07
CA GLN A 136 16.35 -8.38 -14.36
C GLN A 136 14.85 -8.60 -14.65
N THR A 137 14.00 -8.49 -13.63
CA THR A 137 12.55 -8.65 -13.80
C THR A 137 12.02 -7.58 -14.74
N SER A 138 11.23 -7.98 -15.71
CA SER A 138 10.62 -7.15 -16.76
C SER A 138 11.53 -6.76 -17.92
N VAL A 139 12.81 -7.07 -17.92
CA VAL A 139 13.68 -6.86 -19.12
C VAL A 139 13.06 -7.52 -20.34
N GLY A 140 12.98 -6.79 -21.46
CA GLY A 140 12.40 -7.28 -22.71
C GLY A 140 10.87 -7.37 -22.74
N THR A 141 10.19 -6.79 -21.76
CA THR A 141 8.73 -6.73 -21.71
C THR A 141 8.20 -5.29 -21.79
N PRO A 142 6.93 -5.07 -22.11
CA PRO A 142 6.32 -3.73 -22.09
C PRO A 142 6.46 -3.00 -20.74
N LEU A 143 6.63 -3.72 -19.63
CA LEU A 143 6.82 -3.12 -18.31
C LEU A 143 8.19 -2.44 -18.15
N ALA A 144 9.15 -2.67 -19.06
CA ALA A 144 10.44 -2.00 -19.08
C ALA A 144 10.45 -0.74 -19.96
N GLU A 145 9.40 -0.50 -20.73
CA GLU A 145 9.35 0.65 -21.65
C GLU A 145 9.49 1.98 -20.89
N GLY A 146 10.37 2.86 -21.42
CA GLY A 146 10.65 4.17 -20.83
C GLY A 146 11.49 4.14 -19.55
N LYS A 147 11.92 2.97 -19.07
CA LYS A 147 12.82 2.84 -17.92
C LYS A 147 14.28 2.76 -18.35
N GLU A 148 15.18 3.24 -17.49
CA GLU A 148 16.62 3.12 -17.71
C GLU A 148 17.05 1.65 -17.65
N ILE A 149 17.89 1.24 -18.62
CA ILE A 149 18.50 -0.10 -18.67
C ILE A 149 20.00 0.04 -18.49
N LYS A 150 20.60 -0.81 -17.64
CA LYS A 150 22.04 -0.97 -17.47
C LYS A 150 22.47 -2.41 -17.60
N ILE A 151 23.70 -2.59 -18.05
CA ILE A 151 24.34 -3.91 -18.18
C ILE A 151 25.29 -4.10 -16.99
N PHE A 152 25.12 -5.19 -16.26
CA PHE A 152 26.02 -5.67 -15.22
C PHE A 152 26.37 -7.13 -15.53
N ASP A 153 27.66 -7.43 -15.58
CA ASP A 153 28.16 -8.77 -15.87
C ASP A 153 27.55 -9.41 -17.14
N GLY A 154 27.41 -8.58 -18.20
CA GLY A 154 26.85 -9.02 -19.47
C GLY A 154 25.35 -9.26 -19.51
N LYS A 155 24.60 -8.89 -18.44
CA LYS A 155 23.14 -9.03 -18.35
C LYS A 155 22.47 -7.67 -18.22
N GLU A 156 21.32 -7.52 -18.87
CA GLU A 156 20.51 -6.32 -18.78
C GLU A 156 19.71 -6.28 -17.49
N TYR A 157 19.59 -5.07 -16.94
CA TYR A 157 18.77 -4.74 -15.76
C TYR A 157 17.99 -3.47 -16.02
N VAL A 158 16.77 -3.44 -15.51
CA VAL A 158 15.90 -2.29 -15.57
C VAL A 158 15.92 -1.55 -14.22
N LEU A 159 15.97 -0.21 -14.26
CA LEU A 159 15.86 0.62 -13.06
C LEU A 159 14.40 0.67 -12.58
N GLU A 160 14.16 0.22 -11.37
CA GLU A 160 12.90 0.40 -10.66
C GLU A 160 13.04 1.45 -9.56
N LYS A 161 12.18 2.48 -9.59
CA LYS A 161 12.16 3.53 -8.56
C LYS A 161 11.44 3.04 -7.31
N SER A 162 11.89 3.48 -6.15
CA SER A 162 11.21 3.21 -4.88
C SER A 162 9.78 3.76 -4.87
N LEU A 163 8.90 3.12 -4.09
CA LEU A 163 7.48 3.46 -4.03
C LEU A 163 7.13 3.89 -2.60
N LYS A 164 6.88 5.18 -2.41
CA LYS A 164 6.48 5.81 -1.14
C LYS A 164 4.98 6.05 -1.10
N ALA A 165 4.44 6.19 0.10
CA ALA A 165 3.05 6.60 0.31
C ALA A 165 2.92 7.69 1.38
N ASP A 166 1.78 8.37 1.39
CA ASP A 166 1.43 9.29 2.47
C ASP A 166 0.99 8.50 3.69
N PHE A 167 0.19 7.45 3.48
CA PHE A 167 -0.33 6.59 4.54
C PHE A 167 -0.09 5.11 4.24
N ALA A 168 0.11 4.33 5.31
CA ALA A 168 0.02 2.88 5.26
C ALA A 168 -1.03 2.40 6.25
N LEU A 169 -2.04 1.67 5.77
CA LEU A 169 -3.03 0.99 6.60
C LEU A 169 -2.61 -0.46 6.74
N ILE A 170 -2.35 -0.89 7.97
CA ILE A 170 -1.68 -2.14 8.28
C ILE A 170 -2.52 -2.96 9.26
N LYS A 171 -2.46 -4.28 9.13
CA LYS A 171 -3.01 -5.20 10.13
C LYS A 171 -1.90 -5.95 10.83
N ALA A 172 -1.84 -5.82 12.15
CA ALA A 172 -1.01 -6.64 13.03
C ALA A 172 -1.87 -7.59 13.88
N GLU A 173 -1.25 -8.57 14.50
CA GLU A 173 -1.89 -9.46 15.50
C GLU A 173 -1.91 -8.78 16.86
N THR A 174 -0.77 -8.26 17.29
CA THR A 174 -0.64 -7.49 18.53
C THR A 174 0.25 -6.28 18.32
N SER A 175 0.08 -5.30 19.19
CA SER A 175 0.91 -4.12 19.21
C SER A 175 1.04 -3.56 20.61
N ASP A 176 2.16 -2.88 20.90
CA ASP A 176 2.35 -2.12 22.13
C ASP A 176 2.24 -0.60 21.89
N ARG A 177 2.26 0.18 22.97
CA ARG A 177 2.17 1.66 22.89
C ARG A 177 3.33 2.34 22.17
N TYR A 178 4.43 1.62 21.95
CA TYR A 178 5.59 2.12 21.21
C TYR A 178 5.48 1.86 19.72
N GLY A 179 4.56 0.94 19.33
CA GLY A 179 4.33 0.53 17.98
C GLY A 179 5.17 -0.68 17.55
N ASN A 180 5.66 -1.49 18.49
CA ASN A 180 6.18 -2.81 18.13
C ASN A 180 5.01 -3.70 17.72
N LEU A 181 5.17 -4.43 16.61
CA LEU A 181 4.11 -5.21 15.98
C LEU A 181 4.48 -6.68 15.90
N THR A 182 3.51 -7.55 16.15
CA THR A 182 3.60 -8.96 15.80
C THR A 182 2.57 -9.31 14.73
N TYR A 183 2.80 -10.41 14.01
CA TYR A 183 1.95 -10.84 12.91
C TYR A 183 1.65 -12.31 13.02
N ASN A 184 0.43 -12.72 12.65
CA ASN A 184 0.00 -14.10 12.69
C ASN A 184 0.20 -14.78 11.33
N LYS A 185 1.13 -15.76 11.27
CA LYS A 185 1.35 -16.63 10.09
C LYS A 185 1.46 -15.80 8.79
N THR A 186 0.68 -16.18 7.77
CA THR A 186 0.68 -15.54 6.45
C THR A 186 0.10 -14.13 6.44
N ALA A 187 -0.61 -13.69 7.50
CA ALA A 187 -1.06 -12.31 7.64
C ALA A 187 0.09 -11.29 7.77
N ARG A 188 1.33 -11.76 8.00
CA ARG A 188 2.52 -10.93 7.96
C ARG A 188 2.72 -10.26 6.59
N ASN A 189 2.73 -11.03 5.50
CA ASN A 189 2.90 -10.66 4.09
C ASN A 189 3.50 -9.25 3.82
N PHE A 190 2.78 -8.34 3.16
CA PHE A 190 3.23 -6.98 2.83
C PHE A 190 3.22 -6.01 4.02
N ASN A 191 2.54 -6.34 5.11
CA ASN A 191 2.35 -5.45 6.24
C ASN A 191 3.66 -4.84 6.79
N PRO A 192 4.73 -5.60 7.10
CA PRO A 192 5.95 -5.03 7.67
C PRO A 192 6.68 -4.06 6.76
N ILE A 193 6.77 -4.36 5.46
CA ILE A 193 7.51 -3.49 4.52
C ILE A 193 6.76 -2.18 4.24
N MET A 194 5.43 -2.22 4.21
CA MET A 194 4.59 -1.04 4.04
C MET A 194 4.67 -0.10 5.25
N CYS A 195 4.77 -0.64 6.48
CA CYS A 195 4.94 0.17 7.69
C CYS A 195 6.06 1.20 7.60
N MET A 196 7.14 0.88 6.91
CA MET A 196 8.34 1.72 6.82
C MET A 196 8.34 2.67 5.62
N ALA A 197 7.43 2.48 4.67
CA ALA A 197 7.45 3.13 3.37
C ALA A 197 6.46 4.30 3.24
N ALA A 198 5.75 4.64 4.32
CA ALA A 198 4.79 5.73 4.36
C ALA A 198 5.20 6.82 5.34
N ASN A 199 4.70 8.05 5.10
CA ASN A 199 4.89 9.18 6.01
C ASN A 199 4.16 8.95 7.34
N GLN A 200 2.99 8.31 7.29
CA GLN A 200 2.20 7.94 8.47
C GLN A 200 1.69 6.50 8.32
N THR A 201 1.90 5.69 9.37
CA THR A 201 1.40 4.32 9.41
C THR A 201 0.33 4.18 10.49
N ILE A 202 -0.81 3.60 10.13
CA ILE A 202 -1.98 3.32 10.98
C ILE A 202 -2.16 1.81 11.06
N VAL A 203 -2.30 1.28 12.28
CA VAL A 203 -2.34 -0.16 12.55
C VAL A 203 -3.57 -0.50 13.38
#